data_d032de7c99681c6b277fd71dab4e156d
#
_entry.id   d032de7c99681c6b277fd71dab4e156d
#
_cell.length_a   1.000
_cell.length_b   1.000
_cell.length_c   1.000
_cell.angle_alpha   90.00
_cell.angle_beta   90.00
_cell.angle_gamma   90.00
#
_symmetry.space_group_name_H-M   'P 1'
#
loop_
_entity.id
_entity.type
_entity.pdbx_description
1 polymer ?
#
loop_
_entity_poly.entity_id
_entity_poly.type
_entity_poly.pdbx_seq_one_letter_code
_entity_poly.pdbx_strand_id
1 'polypeptide(L)'
;MAKRRANGEGSIRKRSDGRWEGRYTAGRNPETGKVIYKNVLGKTQAEVKAKLKVAIEESANLDTLKAEQYTTGQWMDIWFENCAKIKVRPSSHQTYRGYIDNHIKPNIGDVPLGKLSSLHLQKLYKKLLAGGRVERIEAKGQPKGLSAKTVRNINQVISSAMDFAKDQKLIGSNPTDGCALPK
;
A
#
# COMPACT_ATOMS: atom_id res chain seq x y z
N MET A 1 -27.06 -10.10 34.78
CA MET A 1 -25.62 -9.99 34.56
C MET A 1 -25.34 -9.85 33.09
N ALA A 2 -24.63 -8.81 32.65
CA ALA A 2 -24.29 -8.62 31.24
C ALA A 2 -23.31 -9.72 30.78
N LYS A 3 -23.66 -10.47 29.75
CA LYS A 3 -22.85 -11.54 29.19
C LYS A 3 -21.51 -10.96 28.64
N ARG A 4 -20.37 -11.42 29.14
CA ARG A 4 -19.06 -11.02 28.61
C ARG A 4 -18.98 -11.41 27.12
N ARG A 5 -18.63 -10.45 26.27
CA ARG A 5 -18.41 -10.71 24.83
C ARG A 5 -17.19 -11.60 24.62
N ALA A 6 -17.22 -12.40 23.56
CA ALA A 6 -16.09 -13.24 23.21
C ALA A 6 -14.87 -12.39 22.79
N ASN A 7 -13.66 -12.91 23.04
CA ASN A 7 -12.43 -12.25 22.61
C ASN A 7 -12.43 -12.15 21.07
N GLY A 8 -12.22 -10.94 20.55
CA GLY A 8 -12.16 -10.69 19.09
C GLY A 8 -13.37 -9.97 18.51
N GLU A 9 -14.53 -9.93 19.21
CA GLU A 9 -15.75 -9.28 18.70
C GLU A 9 -15.71 -7.73 18.69
N GLY A 10 -14.66 -7.12 19.24
CA GLY A 10 -14.56 -5.68 19.40
C GLY A 10 -15.52 -5.11 20.42
N SER A 11 -15.49 -3.80 20.61
CA SER A 11 -16.39 -3.08 21.52
C SER A 11 -17.15 -1.98 20.77
N ILE A 12 -18.42 -1.76 21.16
CA ILE A 12 -19.26 -0.70 20.59
C ILE A 12 -19.71 0.20 21.74
N ARG A 13 -19.52 1.51 21.57
CA ARG A 13 -19.95 2.54 22.52
C ARG A 13 -20.60 3.73 21.81
N LYS A 14 -21.45 4.44 22.52
CA LYS A 14 -21.96 5.75 22.08
C LYS A 14 -20.99 6.83 22.54
N ARG A 15 -20.63 7.73 21.65
CA ARG A 15 -19.76 8.87 21.95
C ARG A 15 -20.58 10.05 22.49
N SER A 16 -19.89 11.01 23.10
CA SER A 16 -20.50 12.25 23.58
C SER A 16 -21.08 13.13 22.45
N ASP A 17 -20.54 12.98 21.23
CA ASP A 17 -21.03 13.68 20.03
C ASP A 17 -22.26 13.02 19.38
N GLY A 18 -22.90 12.03 20.06
CA GLY A 18 -24.09 11.33 19.61
C GLY A 18 -23.85 10.20 18.61
N ARG A 19 -22.64 10.08 18.02
CA ARG A 19 -22.29 8.99 17.10
C ARG A 19 -21.93 7.71 17.85
N TRP A 20 -22.02 6.59 17.13
CA TRP A 20 -21.59 5.29 17.62
C TRP A 20 -20.18 4.97 17.12
N GLU A 21 -19.37 4.36 17.98
CA GLU A 21 -18.00 3.96 17.71
C GLU A 21 -17.84 2.47 18.01
N GLY A 22 -17.31 1.73 17.02
CA GLY A 22 -16.86 0.35 17.17
C GLY A 22 -15.32 0.30 17.21
N ARG A 23 -14.74 -0.35 18.20
CA ARG A 23 -13.29 -0.52 18.33
C ARG A 23 -12.91 -1.99 18.23
N TYR A 24 -11.90 -2.31 17.42
CA TYR A 24 -11.41 -3.67 17.25
C TYR A 24 -9.87 -3.71 17.23
N THR A 25 -9.33 -4.89 17.45
CA THR A 25 -7.89 -5.15 17.35
C THR A 25 -7.54 -5.40 15.89
N ALA A 26 -6.71 -4.56 15.32
CA ALA A 26 -6.25 -4.67 13.93
C ALA A 26 -4.92 -5.44 13.79
N GLY A 27 -4.31 -5.83 14.91
CA GLY A 27 -3.04 -6.55 14.94
C GLY A 27 -2.19 -6.16 16.16
N ARG A 28 -0.91 -6.54 16.11
CA ARG A 28 0.11 -6.12 17.09
C ARG A 28 1.26 -5.43 16.38
N ASN A 29 1.85 -4.43 17.01
CA ASN A 29 3.06 -3.81 16.51
C ASN A 29 4.22 -4.81 16.66
N PRO A 30 4.93 -5.17 15.59
CA PRO A 30 5.97 -6.19 15.62
C PRO A 30 7.19 -5.77 16.44
N GLU A 31 7.51 -4.47 16.52
CA GLU A 31 8.67 -3.98 17.26
C GLU A 31 8.40 -3.86 18.76
N THR A 32 7.18 -3.51 19.15
CA THR A 32 6.83 -3.22 20.55
C THR A 32 5.90 -4.25 21.19
N GLY A 33 5.36 -5.21 20.41
CA GLY A 33 4.35 -6.17 20.84
C GLY A 33 2.99 -5.57 21.24
N LYS A 34 2.85 -4.24 21.19
CA LYS A 34 1.63 -3.53 21.59
C LYS A 34 0.49 -3.78 20.63
N VAL A 35 -0.72 -3.93 21.16
CA VAL A 35 -1.94 -4.14 20.38
C VAL A 35 -2.32 -2.84 19.64
N ILE A 36 -2.54 -2.98 18.34
CA ILE A 36 -3.02 -1.89 17.48
C ILE A 36 -4.55 -1.95 17.44
N TYR A 37 -5.19 -0.86 17.84
CA TYR A 37 -6.64 -0.71 17.78
C TYR A 37 -7.03 0.19 16.60
N LYS A 38 -8.11 -0.17 15.91
CA LYS A 38 -8.77 0.68 14.92
C LYS A 38 -10.23 0.90 15.30
N ASN A 39 -10.80 2.01 14.84
CA ASN A 39 -12.17 2.39 15.15
C ASN A 39 -12.98 2.53 13.86
N VAL A 40 -14.26 2.15 13.93
CA VAL A 40 -15.26 2.42 12.89
C VAL A 40 -16.35 3.31 13.48
N LEU A 41 -16.86 4.25 12.72
CA LEU A 41 -17.87 5.20 13.15
C LEU A 41 -19.15 5.05 12.34
N GLY A 42 -20.29 5.34 12.98
CA GLY A 42 -21.59 5.35 12.31
C GLY A 42 -22.62 6.16 13.09
N LYS A 43 -23.74 6.45 12.44
CA LYS A 43 -24.86 7.19 13.05
C LYS A 43 -25.71 6.29 13.96
N THR A 44 -25.77 4.99 13.68
CA THR A 44 -26.54 4.01 14.45
C THR A 44 -25.67 2.86 14.95
N GLN A 45 -26.12 2.21 16.03
CA GLN A 45 -25.45 1.04 16.58
C GLN A 45 -25.43 -0.14 15.59
N ALA A 46 -26.50 -0.33 14.81
CA ALA A 46 -26.62 -1.39 13.82
C ALA A 46 -25.60 -1.19 12.67
N GLU A 47 -25.46 0.05 12.18
CA GLU A 47 -24.48 0.41 11.16
C GLU A 47 -23.05 0.14 11.64
N VAL A 48 -22.73 0.54 12.86
CA VAL A 48 -21.38 0.30 13.42
C VAL A 48 -21.13 -1.18 13.64
N LYS A 49 -22.13 -1.96 14.05
CA LYS A 49 -22.02 -3.41 14.21
C LYS A 49 -21.70 -4.09 12.87
N ALA A 50 -22.39 -3.71 11.80
CA ALA A 50 -22.14 -4.23 10.45
C ALA A 50 -20.73 -3.87 9.95
N LYS A 51 -20.37 -2.60 10.04
CA LYS A 51 -19.02 -2.12 9.68
C LYS A 51 -17.90 -2.79 10.50
N LEU A 52 -18.14 -3.00 11.79
CA LEU A 52 -17.18 -3.64 12.69
C LEU A 52 -16.94 -5.10 12.31
N LYS A 53 -18.01 -5.84 11.96
CA LYS A 53 -17.90 -7.23 11.51
C LYS A 53 -17.03 -7.33 10.25
N VAL A 54 -17.32 -6.50 9.24
CA VAL A 54 -16.53 -6.46 8.00
C VAL A 54 -15.07 -6.10 8.27
N ALA A 55 -14.83 -5.06 9.09
CA ALA A 55 -13.48 -4.63 9.43
C ALA A 55 -12.66 -5.68 10.20
N ILE A 56 -13.31 -6.46 11.08
CA ILE A 56 -12.66 -7.59 11.79
C ILE A 56 -12.34 -8.71 10.82
N GLU A 57 -13.28 -9.08 9.93
CA GLU A 57 -13.07 -10.11 8.90
C GLU A 57 -11.94 -9.71 7.94
N GLU A 58 -11.90 -8.48 7.49
CA GLU A 58 -10.83 -7.95 6.64
C GLU A 58 -9.47 -7.97 7.38
N SER A 59 -9.42 -7.56 8.64
CA SER A 59 -8.18 -7.56 9.43
C SER A 59 -7.68 -8.96 9.77
N ALA A 60 -8.58 -9.92 10.00
CA ALA A 60 -8.23 -11.32 10.23
C ALA A 60 -7.73 -12.04 8.97
N ASN A 61 -8.18 -11.58 7.80
CA ASN A 61 -7.78 -12.14 6.51
C ASN A 61 -6.47 -11.56 5.95
N LEU A 62 -5.95 -10.46 6.55
CA LEU A 62 -4.65 -9.91 6.16
C LEU A 62 -3.52 -10.74 6.74
N ASP A 63 -2.70 -11.31 5.88
CA ASP A 63 -1.48 -12.00 6.29
C ASP A 63 -0.34 -10.98 6.53
N THR A 64 -0.52 -10.15 7.56
CA THR A 64 0.42 -9.09 7.91
C THR A 64 1.82 -9.61 8.24
N LEU A 65 1.92 -10.84 8.77
CA LEU A 65 3.21 -11.49 9.03
C LEU A 65 3.96 -11.80 7.74
N LYS A 66 3.25 -12.21 6.68
CA LYS A 66 3.87 -12.39 5.36
C LYS A 66 4.20 -11.07 4.68
N ALA A 67 3.36 -10.04 4.83
CA ALA A 67 3.65 -8.72 4.27
C ALA A 67 4.93 -8.10 4.84
N GLU A 68 5.26 -8.38 6.10
CA GLU A 68 6.51 -7.90 6.73
C GLU A 68 7.76 -8.67 6.29
N GLN A 69 7.59 -9.86 5.72
CA GLN A 69 8.71 -10.65 5.16
C GLN A 69 9.23 -10.08 3.84
N TYR A 70 8.45 -9.23 3.15
CA TYR A 70 8.83 -8.66 1.87
C TYR A 70 9.13 -7.18 1.98
N THR A 71 10.24 -6.76 1.40
CA THR A 71 10.44 -5.35 1.04
C THR A 71 9.68 -5.04 -0.24
N THR A 72 9.40 -3.74 -0.46
CA THR A 72 8.74 -3.29 -1.70
C THR A 72 9.54 -3.73 -2.94
N GLY A 73 10.88 -3.66 -2.89
CA GLY A 73 11.74 -4.07 -3.99
C GLY A 73 11.64 -5.57 -4.30
N GLN A 74 11.66 -6.42 -3.26
CA GLN A 74 11.48 -7.86 -3.42
C GLN A 74 10.09 -8.20 -3.99
N TRP A 75 9.06 -7.49 -3.51
CA TRP A 75 7.70 -7.67 -4.02
C TRP A 75 7.58 -7.28 -5.50
N MET A 76 8.20 -6.19 -5.90
CA MET A 76 8.22 -5.77 -7.31
C MET A 76 8.86 -6.83 -8.22
N ASP A 77 9.92 -7.52 -7.75
CA ASP A 77 10.53 -8.63 -8.50
C ASP A 77 9.59 -9.83 -8.61
N ILE A 78 8.98 -10.24 -7.49
CA ILE A 78 8.02 -11.36 -7.44
C ILE A 78 6.85 -11.07 -8.38
N TRP A 79 6.28 -9.88 -8.31
CA TRP A 79 5.18 -9.47 -9.19
C TRP A 79 5.59 -9.45 -10.66
N PHE A 80 6.77 -8.92 -10.96
CA PHE A 80 7.25 -8.84 -12.33
C PHE A 80 7.43 -10.23 -12.94
N GLU A 81 8.08 -11.15 -12.25
CA GLU A 81 8.33 -12.51 -12.73
C GLU A 81 7.04 -13.32 -12.86
N ASN A 82 6.16 -13.26 -11.87
CA ASN A 82 5.00 -14.15 -11.81
C ASN A 82 3.72 -13.57 -12.42
N CYS A 83 3.65 -12.25 -12.62
CA CYS A 83 2.46 -11.57 -13.10
C CYS A 83 2.68 -10.73 -14.34
N ALA A 84 3.63 -9.78 -14.28
CA ALA A 84 3.80 -8.80 -15.34
C ALA A 84 4.27 -9.47 -16.64
N LYS A 85 5.24 -10.36 -16.58
CA LYS A 85 5.76 -11.09 -17.75
C LYS A 85 4.69 -11.87 -18.51
N ILE A 86 3.64 -12.33 -17.79
CA ILE A 86 2.54 -13.07 -18.43
C ILE A 86 1.53 -12.11 -19.06
N LYS A 87 1.28 -10.95 -18.40
CA LYS A 87 0.21 -10.03 -18.80
C LYS A 87 0.62 -9.01 -19.85
N VAL A 88 1.90 -8.62 -19.89
CA VAL A 88 2.38 -7.59 -20.81
C VAL A 88 3.18 -8.17 -21.96
N ARG A 89 3.20 -7.45 -23.09
CA ARG A 89 3.95 -7.87 -24.27
C ARG A 89 5.45 -7.94 -23.97
N PRO A 90 6.21 -8.88 -24.55
CA PRO A 90 7.65 -9.01 -24.36
C PRO A 90 8.43 -7.72 -24.58
N SER A 91 8.02 -6.89 -25.56
CA SER A 91 8.62 -5.57 -25.81
C SER A 91 8.51 -4.59 -24.63
N SER A 92 7.53 -4.78 -23.76
CA SER A 92 7.34 -3.94 -22.56
C SER A 92 8.15 -4.43 -21.34
N HIS A 93 8.66 -5.67 -21.37
CA HIS A 93 9.39 -6.25 -20.23
C HIS A 93 10.62 -5.42 -19.87
N GLN A 94 11.41 -5.01 -20.86
CA GLN A 94 12.60 -4.19 -20.64
C GLN A 94 12.25 -2.82 -20.04
N THR A 95 11.15 -2.22 -20.49
CA THR A 95 10.68 -0.93 -19.96
C THR A 95 10.23 -1.05 -18.50
N TYR A 96 9.43 -2.08 -18.16
CA TYR A 96 8.98 -2.33 -16.80
C TYR A 96 10.16 -2.63 -15.88
N ARG A 97 11.09 -3.49 -16.33
CA ARG A 97 12.31 -3.79 -15.59
C ARG A 97 13.13 -2.52 -15.33
N GLY A 98 13.28 -1.68 -16.36
CA GLY A 98 13.96 -0.39 -16.23
C GLY A 98 13.30 0.54 -15.21
N TYR A 99 11.96 0.58 -15.13
CA TYR A 99 11.26 1.35 -14.10
C TYR A 99 11.52 0.79 -12.70
N ILE A 100 11.50 -0.52 -12.55
CA ILE A 100 11.74 -1.20 -11.27
C ILE A 100 13.16 -0.94 -10.78
N ASP A 101 14.16 -1.24 -11.61
CA ASP A 101 15.57 -1.22 -11.20
C ASP A 101 16.13 0.19 -11.05
N ASN A 102 15.75 1.11 -11.95
CA ASN A 102 16.34 2.45 -11.96
C ASN A 102 15.57 3.47 -11.12
N HIS A 103 14.27 3.26 -10.86
CA HIS A 103 13.43 4.29 -10.24
C HIS A 103 12.73 3.83 -8.98
N ILE A 104 12.21 2.60 -8.93
CA ILE A 104 11.44 2.12 -7.80
C ILE A 104 12.36 1.58 -6.71
N LYS A 105 13.18 0.57 -6.99
CA LYS A 105 14.07 -0.05 -6.01
C LYS A 105 15.03 0.93 -5.33
N PRO A 106 15.73 1.84 -6.04
CA PRO A 106 16.68 2.73 -5.39
C PRO A 106 16.05 3.76 -4.45
N ASN A 107 14.74 3.95 -4.53
CA ASN A 107 14.04 5.00 -3.77
C ASN A 107 13.12 4.45 -2.68
N ILE A 108 12.45 3.35 -2.93
CA ILE A 108 11.46 2.76 -2.01
C ILE A 108 11.63 1.25 -1.84
N GLY A 109 12.67 0.67 -2.44
CA GLY A 109 12.89 -0.79 -2.43
C GLY A 109 13.04 -1.38 -1.03
N ASP A 110 13.68 -0.65 -0.12
CA ASP A 110 13.94 -1.09 1.26
C ASP A 110 12.75 -0.91 2.20
N VAL A 111 11.70 -0.20 1.75
CA VAL A 111 10.49 0.00 2.57
C VAL A 111 9.75 -1.33 2.68
N PRO A 112 9.44 -1.81 3.91
CA PRO A 112 8.61 -3.00 4.08
C PRO A 112 7.27 -2.85 3.37
N LEU A 113 6.82 -3.89 2.67
CA LEU A 113 5.60 -3.85 1.84
C LEU A 113 4.38 -3.38 2.63
N GLY A 114 4.19 -3.90 3.83
CA GLY A 114 3.08 -3.51 4.71
C GLY A 114 3.16 -2.09 5.28
N LYS A 115 4.32 -1.42 5.18
CA LYS A 115 4.55 -0.04 5.64
C LYS A 115 4.57 0.98 4.48
N LEU A 116 4.44 0.53 3.23
CA LEU A 116 4.40 1.43 2.07
C LEU A 116 3.12 2.28 2.12
N SER A 117 3.28 3.59 2.04
CA SER A 117 2.17 4.55 2.13
C SER A 117 2.14 5.50 0.92
N SER A 118 1.00 6.14 0.69
CA SER A 118 0.84 7.17 -0.36
C SER A 118 1.85 8.31 -0.19
N LEU A 119 2.24 8.62 1.05
CA LEU A 119 3.26 9.64 1.31
C LEU A 119 4.65 9.24 0.78
N HIS A 120 5.04 7.97 0.90
CA HIS A 120 6.28 7.46 0.31
C HIS A 120 6.26 7.61 -1.21
N LEU A 121 5.15 7.26 -1.84
CA LEU A 121 4.97 7.37 -3.28
C LEU A 121 4.95 8.83 -3.75
N GLN A 122 4.29 9.72 -3.00
CA GLN A 122 4.26 11.13 -3.34
C GLN A 122 5.66 11.79 -3.28
N LYS A 123 6.49 11.39 -2.29
CA LYS A 123 7.91 11.81 -2.21
C LYS A 123 8.70 11.26 -3.39
N LEU A 124 8.48 9.99 -3.77
CA LEU A 124 9.09 9.39 -4.95
C LEU A 124 8.77 10.19 -6.21
N TYR A 125 7.50 10.47 -6.49
CA TYR A 125 7.10 11.20 -7.71
C TYR A 125 7.70 12.59 -7.76
N LYS A 126 7.72 13.31 -6.63
CA LYS A 126 8.39 14.62 -6.53
C LYS A 126 9.88 14.51 -6.86
N LYS A 127 10.58 13.50 -6.32
CA LYS A 127 12.00 13.26 -6.58
C LYS A 127 12.25 12.93 -8.06
N LEU A 128 11.42 12.08 -8.67
CA LEU A 128 11.54 11.70 -10.07
C LEU A 128 11.34 12.87 -11.03
N LEU A 129 10.40 13.76 -10.73
CA LEU A 129 10.19 14.98 -11.52
C LEU A 129 11.36 15.96 -11.44
N ALA A 130 12.04 16.03 -10.29
CA ALA A 130 13.16 16.95 -10.08
C ALA A 130 14.49 16.42 -10.64
N GLY A 131 14.76 15.11 -10.52
CA GLY A 131 16.09 14.56 -10.84
C GLY A 131 16.09 13.05 -11.11
N GLY A 132 15.00 12.50 -11.63
CA GLY A 132 14.87 11.05 -11.83
C GLY A 132 15.53 10.48 -13.09
N ARG A 133 16.12 11.31 -13.96
CA ARG A 133 16.73 10.81 -15.18
C ARG A 133 18.04 10.07 -14.84
N VAL A 134 18.18 8.85 -15.37
CA VAL A 134 19.44 8.10 -15.31
C VAL A 134 20.44 8.81 -16.24
N GLU A 135 21.56 9.25 -15.68
CA GLU A 135 22.62 9.91 -16.47
C GLU A 135 23.23 8.93 -17.47
N ARG A 136 23.14 9.29 -18.74
CA ARG A 136 23.85 8.63 -19.85
C ARG A 136 24.75 9.64 -20.50
N ILE A 137 25.88 9.20 -21.03
CA ILE A 137 26.89 10.04 -21.71
C ILE A 137 26.23 10.92 -22.79
N GLU A 138 25.22 10.37 -23.48
CA GLU A 138 24.49 11.03 -24.58
C GLU A 138 23.45 12.06 -24.08
N ALA A 139 23.21 12.16 -22.79
CA ALA A 139 22.16 13.01 -22.21
C ALA A 139 22.69 14.33 -21.65
N LYS A 140 23.91 14.74 -21.96
CA LYS A 140 24.48 16.04 -21.55
C LYS A 140 23.58 17.19 -22.02
N GLY A 141 23.16 18.07 -21.10
CA GLY A 141 22.30 19.21 -21.40
C GLY A 141 20.78 18.96 -21.37
N GLN A 142 20.34 17.71 -21.16
CA GLN A 142 18.93 17.39 -21.03
C GLN A 142 18.41 17.65 -19.60
N PRO A 143 17.10 17.96 -19.40
CA PRO A 143 16.52 18.12 -18.08
C PRO A 143 16.78 16.88 -17.20
N LYS A 144 17.19 17.10 -15.95
CA LYS A 144 17.48 15.99 -15.00
C LYS A 144 16.23 15.24 -14.53
N GLY A 145 15.06 15.86 -14.62
CA GLY A 145 13.78 15.27 -14.21
C GLY A 145 13.17 14.35 -15.29
N LEU A 146 12.31 13.45 -14.85
CA LEU A 146 11.46 12.65 -15.74
C LEU A 146 10.23 13.44 -16.19
N SER A 147 9.72 13.12 -17.38
CA SER A 147 8.46 13.68 -17.85
C SER A 147 7.28 13.23 -16.99
N ALA A 148 6.22 14.04 -16.93
CA ALA A 148 4.96 13.68 -16.26
C ALA A 148 4.41 12.34 -16.77
N LYS A 149 4.51 12.07 -18.07
CA LYS A 149 4.10 10.80 -18.69
C LYS A 149 4.90 9.61 -18.10
N THR A 150 6.22 9.76 -17.99
CA THR A 150 7.07 8.68 -17.42
C THR A 150 6.73 8.41 -15.97
N VAL A 151 6.49 9.46 -15.15
CA VAL A 151 6.09 9.30 -13.75
C VAL A 151 4.73 8.60 -13.65
N ARG A 152 3.77 8.93 -14.50
CA ARG A 152 2.48 8.21 -14.56
C ARG A 152 2.64 6.74 -14.94
N ASN A 153 3.53 6.44 -15.87
CA ASN A 153 3.81 5.04 -16.26
C ASN A 153 4.46 4.27 -15.10
N ILE A 154 5.37 4.90 -14.34
CA ILE A 154 5.97 4.29 -13.15
C ILE A 154 4.88 4.05 -12.08
N ASN A 155 3.98 5.02 -11.85
CA ASN A 155 2.84 4.83 -10.96
C ASN A 155 1.97 3.64 -11.39
N GLN A 156 1.69 3.49 -12.69
CA GLN A 156 0.90 2.37 -13.20
C GLN A 156 1.54 1.02 -12.88
N VAL A 157 2.86 0.92 -13.01
CA VAL A 157 3.62 -0.30 -12.66
C VAL A 157 3.52 -0.58 -11.17
N ILE A 158 3.70 0.44 -10.31
CA ILE A 158 3.55 0.30 -8.86
C ILE A 158 2.11 -0.10 -8.51
N SER A 159 1.12 0.59 -9.07
CA SER A 159 -0.31 0.30 -8.82
C SER A 159 -0.66 -1.15 -9.12
N SER A 160 -0.25 -1.65 -10.28
CA SER A 160 -0.52 -3.04 -10.67
C SER A 160 0.15 -4.06 -9.72
N ALA A 161 1.35 -3.77 -9.24
CA ALA A 161 2.04 -4.62 -8.27
C ALA A 161 1.38 -4.57 -6.88
N MET A 162 0.86 -3.40 -6.47
CA MET A 162 0.16 -3.23 -5.20
C MET A 162 -1.25 -3.83 -5.25
N ASP A 163 -1.95 -3.77 -6.39
CA ASP A 163 -3.22 -4.48 -6.59
C ASP A 163 -3.01 -5.99 -6.44
N PHE A 164 -1.96 -6.53 -7.01
CA PHE A 164 -1.61 -7.95 -6.82
C PHE A 164 -1.30 -8.28 -5.36
N ALA A 165 -0.61 -7.39 -4.62
CA ALA A 165 -0.36 -7.58 -3.19
C ALA A 165 -1.66 -7.56 -2.36
N LYS A 166 -2.62 -6.70 -2.75
CA LYS A 166 -3.94 -6.64 -2.14
C LYS A 166 -4.74 -7.93 -2.41
N ASP A 167 -4.72 -8.43 -3.65
CA ASP A 167 -5.37 -9.69 -4.02
C ASP A 167 -4.79 -10.88 -3.26
N GLN A 168 -3.48 -10.87 -2.99
CA GLN A 168 -2.79 -11.85 -2.15
C GLN A 168 -3.01 -11.61 -0.64
N LYS A 169 -3.82 -10.61 -0.25
CA LYS A 169 -4.13 -10.25 1.15
C LYS A 169 -2.90 -9.85 1.98
N LEU A 170 -1.84 -9.39 1.34
CA LEU A 170 -0.64 -8.89 2.01
C LEU A 170 -0.84 -7.45 2.50
N ILE A 171 -1.58 -6.63 1.75
CA ILE A 171 -1.92 -5.26 2.11
C ILE A 171 -3.43 -5.03 2.05
N GLY A 172 -3.96 -4.16 2.90
CA GLY A 172 -5.40 -3.89 2.98
C GLY A 172 -5.93 -2.94 1.91
N SER A 173 -5.07 -2.08 1.37
CA SER A 173 -5.43 -1.10 0.34
C SER A 173 -4.24 -0.79 -0.54
N ASN A 174 -4.50 -0.36 -1.77
CA ASN A 174 -3.44 0.06 -2.67
C ASN A 174 -2.96 1.48 -2.29
N PRO A 175 -1.68 1.67 -1.92
CA PRO A 175 -1.17 2.97 -1.52
C PRO A 175 -1.13 4.00 -2.67
N THR A 176 -1.28 3.57 -3.93
CA THR A 176 -1.33 4.49 -5.08
C THR A 176 -2.66 5.22 -5.20
N ASP A 177 -3.76 4.67 -4.63
CA ASP A 177 -5.11 5.25 -4.73
C ASP A 177 -5.20 6.67 -4.12
N GLY A 178 -4.34 6.98 -3.14
CA GLY A 178 -4.28 8.29 -2.49
C GLY A 178 -3.25 9.26 -3.08
N CYS A 179 -2.64 8.95 -4.24
CA CYS A 179 -1.56 9.76 -4.80
C CYS A 179 -2.04 10.76 -5.83
N ALA A 180 -1.55 12.01 -5.74
CA ALA A 180 -1.69 13.01 -6.78
C ALA A 180 -0.61 12.80 -7.85
N LEU A 181 -1.04 12.66 -9.11
CA LEU A 181 -0.14 12.48 -10.25
C LEU A 181 0.06 13.79 -11.03
N PRO A 182 1.25 14.00 -11.62
CA PRO A 182 1.51 15.15 -12.46
C PRO A 182 0.63 15.11 -13.73
N LYS A 183 0.18 16.30 -14.19
CA LYS A 183 -0.64 16.47 -15.41
C LYS A 183 0.18 16.24 -16.67
#